data_86ca69a6c28e5f9dfe057cceac1f3859
#
_entry.id   86ca69a6c28e5f9dfe057cceac1f3859
#
_cell.length_a   1.000
_cell.length_b   1.000
_cell.length_c   1.000
_cell.angle_alpha   90.00
_cell.angle_beta   90.00
_cell.angle_gamma   90.00
#
_symmetry.space_group_name_H-M   'P 1'
#
loop_
_entity.id
_entity.type
_entity.pdbx_description
1 polymer ?
#
loop_
_entity_poly.entity_id
_entity_poly.type
_entity_poly.pdbx_seq_one_letter_code
_entity_poly.pdbx_strand_id
1 'polypeptide(L)'
;QTGDEVKAQVEAAGEGAYQTATELIAPEDNRALYYSYASVKPGTPGNAIRQAMLDFAAQFIGNPYVWGGTSLTEGADCSGFVQQIYKTFGYNLPRVAEDQSQYGTKIPVEDAQPGDLIFYAKDGYVHHVVMYAGDGKTIEAANEDQGIISGTVYIPEAVWATRILEENYNLEGTDVNEQNATAEQYGDSIGEYTIDY
;
A
#
# COMPACT_ATOMS: atom_id res chain seq x y z
N GLN A 1 2.09 19.12 1.17
CA GLN A 1 2.80 18.56 0.02
C GLN A 1 1.87 17.68 -0.80
N THR A 2 2.04 17.71 -2.11
CA THR A 2 1.27 16.86 -3.01
C THR A 2 1.94 15.50 -3.20
N GLY A 3 1.17 14.50 -3.64
CA GLY A 3 1.72 13.19 -3.99
C GLY A 3 2.75 13.28 -5.11
N ASP A 4 2.52 14.16 -6.08
CA ASP A 4 3.47 14.36 -7.19
C ASP A 4 4.79 14.95 -6.72
N GLU A 5 4.76 15.85 -5.75
CA GLU A 5 5.97 16.41 -5.15
C GLU A 5 6.78 15.33 -4.43
N VAL A 6 6.12 14.48 -3.65
CA VAL A 6 6.78 13.36 -2.96
C VAL A 6 7.37 12.40 -3.97
N LYS A 7 6.62 12.03 -4.99
CA LYS A 7 7.09 11.14 -6.05
C LYS A 7 8.30 11.72 -6.77
N ALA A 8 8.26 13.01 -7.12
CA ALA A 8 9.37 13.68 -7.78
C ALA A 8 10.64 13.66 -6.92
N GLN A 9 10.52 13.82 -5.61
CA GLN A 9 11.66 13.71 -4.70
C GLN A 9 12.23 12.29 -4.67
N VAL A 10 11.38 11.27 -4.64
CA VAL A 10 11.81 9.87 -4.70
C VAL A 10 12.57 9.60 -5.99
N GLU A 11 12.03 10.03 -7.13
CA GLU A 11 12.63 9.84 -8.44
C GLU A 11 13.98 10.56 -8.57
N ALA A 12 14.09 11.77 -8.01
CA ALA A 12 15.32 12.55 -8.06
C ALA A 12 16.44 12.01 -7.16
N ALA A 13 16.08 11.43 -6.02
CA ALA A 13 17.04 10.99 -5.01
C ALA A 13 17.49 9.53 -5.21
N GLY A 14 16.74 8.72 -5.96
CA GLY A 14 17.07 7.32 -6.17
C GLY A 14 16.83 6.47 -4.92
N GLU A 15 17.72 5.52 -4.64
CA GLU A 15 17.53 4.55 -3.55
C GLU A 15 17.48 5.16 -2.14
N GLY A 16 17.98 6.37 -1.97
CA GLY A 16 17.90 7.09 -0.70
C GLY A 16 16.62 7.90 -0.53
N ALA A 17 15.74 7.86 -1.49
CA ALA A 17 14.57 8.74 -1.57
C ALA A 17 13.57 8.57 -0.41
N TYR A 18 13.51 7.37 0.19
CA TYR A 18 12.57 7.13 1.28
C TYR A 18 12.78 8.07 2.48
N GLN A 19 14.02 8.43 2.79
CA GLN A 19 14.32 9.39 3.84
C GLN A 19 13.79 10.77 3.49
N THR A 20 14.02 11.20 2.26
CA THR A 20 13.54 12.49 1.76
C THR A 20 12.01 12.53 1.76
N ALA A 21 11.36 11.48 1.29
CA ALA A 21 9.91 11.41 1.30
C ALA A 21 9.34 11.51 2.72
N THR A 22 9.96 10.82 3.67
CA THR A 22 9.56 10.85 5.07
C THR A 22 9.70 12.25 5.66
N GLU A 23 10.76 12.96 5.34
CA GLU A 23 10.99 14.33 5.82
C GLU A 23 9.99 15.33 5.25
N LEU A 24 9.53 15.10 4.01
CA LEU A 24 8.61 16.02 3.33
C LEU A 24 7.18 15.95 3.87
N ILE A 25 6.79 14.82 4.40
CA ILE A 25 5.41 14.55 4.81
C ILE A 25 5.37 14.29 6.32
N ALA A 26 5.02 15.30 7.07
CA ALA A 26 4.81 15.16 8.50
C ALA A 26 3.33 15.35 8.80
N PRO A 27 2.62 14.36 9.30
CA PRO A 27 1.24 14.55 9.72
C PRO A 27 1.19 15.50 10.92
N GLU A 28 0.12 16.30 11.02
CA GLU A 28 -0.06 17.23 12.13
C GLU A 28 -0.14 16.51 13.46
N ASP A 29 -0.74 15.33 13.48
CA ASP A 29 -0.77 14.45 14.65
C ASP A 29 0.22 13.31 14.43
N ASN A 30 1.38 13.45 14.99
CA ASN A 30 2.56 12.62 14.70
C ASN A 30 2.70 11.36 15.54
N ARG A 31 1.62 10.70 15.92
CA ARG A 31 1.71 9.45 16.68
C ARG A 31 2.47 8.37 15.92
N ALA A 32 2.47 8.43 14.60
CA ALA A 32 3.20 7.50 13.74
C ALA A 32 4.72 7.61 13.81
N LEU A 33 5.26 8.74 14.24
CA LEU A 33 6.70 8.99 14.20
C LEU A 33 7.54 8.03 15.05
N TYR A 34 6.94 7.40 16.00
CA TYR A 34 7.64 6.49 16.93
C TYR A 34 7.54 5.04 16.52
N TYR A 35 6.89 4.76 15.41
CA TYR A 35 6.74 3.40 14.96
C TYR A 35 7.98 2.91 14.19
N SER A 36 8.41 1.68 14.52
CA SER A 36 9.47 0.99 13.80
C SER A 36 8.89 -0.22 13.07
N TYR A 37 9.15 -0.33 11.79
CA TYR A 37 8.64 -1.40 10.93
C TYR A 37 9.78 -2.06 10.13
N ALA A 38 9.47 -3.17 9.48
CA ALA A 38 10.45 -3.90 8.70
C ALA A 38 10.89 -3.09 7.47
N SER A 39 12.19 -3.08 7.20
CA SER A 39 12.73 -2.44 6.01
C SER A 39 12.62 -3.35 4.79
N VAL A 40 12.60 -2.76 3.61
CA VAL A 40 12.71 -3.49 2.36
C VAL A 40 14.13 -4.09 2.28
N LYS A 41 14.21 -5.37 1.96
CA LYS A 41 15.49 -6.08 1.87
C LYS A 41 16.28 -5.59 0.66
N PRO A 42 17.62 -5.48 0.78
CA PRO A 42 18.45 -5.19 -0.38
C PRO A 42 18.22 -6.19 -1.50
N GLY A 43 18.15 -5.70 -2.72
CA GLY A 43 17.90 -6.52 -3.91
C GLY A 43 16.43 -6.80 -4.20
N THR A 44 15.49 -6.36 -3.34
CA THR A 44 14.06 -6.42 -3.67
C THR A 44 13.79 -5.52 -4.88
N PRO A 45 13.12 -6.04 -5.93
CA PRO A 45 12.79 -5.21 -7.09
C PRO A 45 12.04 -3.96 -6.70
N GLY A 46 12.46 -2.81 -7.23
CA GLY A 46 11.87 -1.52 -6.89
C GLY A 46 12.06 -1.10 -5.43
N ASN A 47 13.12 -1.54 -4.77
CA ASN A 47 13.29 -1.35 -3.33
C ASN A 47 13.21 0.11 -2.87
N ALA A 48 13.68 1.07 -3.64
CA ALA A 48 13.60 2.47 -3.27
C ALA A 48 12.16 2.98 -3.19
N ILE A 49 11.31 2.65 -4.17
CA ILE A 49 9.91 3.08 -4.15
C ILE A 49 9.13 2.33 -3.07
N ARG A 50 9.39 1.05 -2.88
CA ARG A 50 8.76 0.24 -1.84
C ARG A 50 9.08 0.79 -0.45
N GLN A 51 10.34 1.09 -0.20
CA GLN A 51 10.76 1.67 1.09
C GLN A 51 10.14 3.05 1.30
N ALA A 52 10.12 3.89 0.27
CA ALA A 52 9.50 5.21 0.35
C ALA A 52 8.00 5.12 0.69
N MET A 53 7.29 4.17 0.09
CA MET A 53 5.87 3.95 0.40
C MET A 53 5.64 3.50 1.84
N LEU A 54 6.47 2.59 2.34
CA LEU A 54 6.37 2.13 3.72
C LEU A 54 6.70 3.26 4.71
N ASP A 55 7.74 4.03 4.46
CA ASP A 55 8.10 5.16 5.30
C ASP A 55 6.99 6.21 5.33
N PHE A 56 6.41 6.49 4.17
CA PHE A 56 5.29 7.40 4.07
C PHE A 56 4.07 6.88 4.84
N ALA A 57 3.70 5.63 4.63
CA ALA A 57 2.56 5.01 5.30
C ALA A 57 2.74 4.96 6.83
N ALA A 58 3.95 4.66 7.29
CA ALA A 58 4.24 4.53 8.71
C ALA A 58 4.02 5.83 9.49
N GLN A 59 4.15 6.98 8.85
CA GLN A 59 3.90 8.27 9.50
C GLN A 59 2.47 8.42 10.01
N PHE A 60 1.52 7.69 9.44
CA PHE A 60 0.11 7.81 9.78
C PHE A 60 -0.35 6.80 10.83
N ILE A 61 0.53 5.91 11.29
CA ILE A 61 0.22 4.97 12.36
C ILE A 61 -0.16 5.75 13.62
N GLY A 62 -1.28 5.38 14.21
CA GLY A 62 -1.88 6.08 15.36
C GLY A 62 -2.99 7.04 14.98
N ASN A 63 -3.14 7.38 13.71
CA ASN A 63 -4.22 8.23 13.24
C ASN A 63 -5.54 7.45 13.16
N PRO A 64 -6.70 8.14 13.13
CA PRO A 64 -7.99 7.47 13.22
C PRO A 64 -8.36 6.62 12.01
N TYR A 65 -9.16 5.59 12.27
CA TYR A 65 -9.96 4.91 11.25
C TYR A 65 -11.34 5.56 11.20
N VAL A 66 -11.80 5.88 10.00
CA VAL A 66 -13.16 6.38 9.77
C VAL A 66 -13.76 5.63 8.59
N TRP A 67 -14.90 4.98 8.80
CA TRP A 67 -15.62 4.28 7.73
C TRP A 67 -15.95 5.24 6.60
N GLY A 68 -15.60 4.86 5.37
CA GLY A 68 -15.76 5.73 4.19
C GLY A 68 -14.74 6.85 4.08
N GLY A 69 -13.82 6.95 5.03
CA GLY A 69 -12.80 8.01 5.07
C GLY A 69 -11.64 7.77 4.13
N THR A 70 -11.07 8.88 3.65
CA THR A 70 -9.90 8.89 2.76
C THR A 70 -8.83 9.86 3.23
N SER A 71 -8.92 10.36 4.45
CA SER A 71 -7.92 11.27 5.01
C SER A 71 -6.88 10.50 5.80
N LEU A 72 -5.63 10.63 5.43
CA LEU A 72 -4.51 9.97 6.12
C LEU A 72 -4.31 10.53 7.53
N THR A 73 -4.75 11.76 7.79
CA THR A 73 -4.58 12.43 9.09
C THR A 73 -5.85 12.46 9.92
N GLU A 74 -7.01 12.66 9.30
CA GLU A 74 -8.29 12.81 10.00
C GLU A 74 -9.11 11.54 10.08
N GLY A 75 -8.84 10.59 9.21
CA GLY A 75 -9.48 9.28 9.24
C GLY A 75 -9.66 8.64 7.88
N ALA A 76 -9.25 7.39 7.77
CA ALA A 76 -9.38 6.58 6.57
C ALA A 76 -9.86 5.17 6.96
N ASP A 77 -10.61 4.52 6.06
CA ASP A 77 -10.87 3.10 6.17
C ASP A 77 -9.74 2.29 5.49
N CYS A 78 -9.83 0.97 5.49
CA CYS A 78 -8.75 0.11 5.01
C CYS A 78 -8.38 0.38 3.55
N SER A 79 -9.36 0.45 2.68
CA SER A 79 -9.16 0.71 1.25
C SER A 79 -8.85 2.17 0.96
N GLY A 80 -9.42 3.10 1.72
CA GLY A 80 -9.11 4.53 1.62
C GLY A 80 -7.67 4.82 2.00
N PHE A 81 -7.15 4.16 3.02
CA PHE A 81 -5.77 4.28 3.45
C PHE A 81 -4.80 3.88 2.32
N VAL A 82 -4.93 2.65 1.82
CA VAL A 82 -4.03 2.17 0.76
C VAL A 82 -4.20 2.96 -0.53
N GLN A 83 -5.43 3.38 -0.85
CA GLN A 83 -5.70 4.22 -2.01
C GLN A 83 -4.90 5.51 -1.95
N GLN A 84 -4.92 6.21 -0.82
CA GLN A 84 -4.22 7.48 -0.67
C GLN A 84 -2.71 7.32 -0.62
N ILE A 85 -2.19 6.25 0.00
CA ILE A 85 -0.76 5.96 -0.04
C ILE A 85 -0.29 5.76 -1.48
N TYR A 86 -0.95 4.90 -2.23
CA TYR A 86 -0.59 4.64 -3.63
C TYR A 86 -0.75 5.90 -4.51
N LYS A 87 -1.80 6.68 -4.28
CA LYS A 87 -2.04 7.93 -5.03
C LYS A 87 -0.89 8.92 -4.86
N THR A 88 -0.31 8.99 -3.67
CA THR A 88 0.84 9.84 -3.40
C THR A 88 2.02 9.50 -4.31
N PHE A 89 2.14 8.25 -4.73
CA PHE A 89 3.20 7.79 -5.63
C PHE A 89 2.74 7.67 -7.10
N GLY A 90 1.56 8.19 -7.42
CA GLY A 90 1.08 8.30 -8.81
C GLY A 90 0.22 7.14 -9.29
N TYR A 91 -0.19 6.23 -8.41
CA TYR A 91 -1.04 5.09 -8.76
C TYR A 91 -2.49 5.35 -8.35
N ASN A 92 -3.43 5.04 -9.24
CA ASN A 92 -4.86 5.26 -9.02
C ASN A 92 -5.55 3.92 -8.75
N LEU A 93 -5.76 3.60 -7.49
CA LEU A 93 -6.47 2.40 -7.09
C LEU A 93 -7.98 2.62 -7.08
N PRO A 94 -8.77 1.57 -7.32
CA PRO A 94 -10.20 1.61 -7.00
C PRO A 94 -10.45 1.95 -5.54
N ARG A 95 -11.66 2.41 -5.24
CA ARG A 95 -11.97 2.92 -3.89
C ARG A 95 -12.18 1.83 -2.86
N VAL A 96 -12.77 0.69 -3.23
CA VAL A 96 -13.17 -0.33 -2.26
C VAL A 96 -12.25 -1.55 -2.32
N ALA A 97 -12.12 -2.26 -1.20
CA ALA A 97 -11.20 -3.40 -1.09
C ALA A 97 -11.50 -4.50 -2.10
N GLU A 98 -12.76 -4.78 -2.37
CA GLU A 98 -13.17 -5.79 -3.37
C GLU A 98 -12.59 -5.48 -4.74
N ASP A 99 -12.74 -4.24 -5.20
CA ASP A 99 -12.24 -3.81 -6.50
C ASP A 99 -10.71 -3.76 -6.52
N GLN A 100 -10.11 -3.33 -5.42
CA GLN A 100 -8.66 -3.34 -5.28
C GLN A 100 -8.09 -4.76 -5.36
N SER A 101 -8.83 -5.76 -4.87
CA SER A 101 -8.39 -7.15 -4.91
C SER A 101 -8.31 -7.74 -6.32
N GLN A 102 -8.94 -7.07 -7.28
CA GLN A 102 -8.93 -7.43 -8.70
C GLN A 102 -7.99 -6.51 -9.52
N TYR A 103 -7.26 -5.62 -8.86
CA TYR A 103 -6.40 -4.64 -9.50
C TYR A 103 -4.93 -5.00 -9.31
N GLY A 104 -4.21 -5.11 -10.42
CA GLY A 104 -2.80 -5.52 -10.40
C GLY A 104 -2.61 -7.01 -10.66
N THR A 105 -1.37 -7.45 -10.54
CA THR A 105 -1.01 -8.86 -10.71
C THR A 105 -1.27 -9.62 -9.42
N LYS A 106 -2.10 -10.64 -9.49
CA LYS A 106 -2.37 -11.49 -8.35
C LYS A 106 -1.19 -12.43 -8.09
N ILE A 107 -0.80 -12.52 -6.83
CA ILE A 107 0.28 -13.39 -6.39
C ILE A 107 -0.13 -14.12 -5.09
N PRO A 108 0.47 -15.28 -4.79
CA PRO A 108 0.27 -15.91 -3.50
C PRO A 108 0.71 -15.01 -2.34
N VAL A 109 0.04 -15.15 -1.21
CA VAL A 109 0.36 -14.34 -0.01
C VAL A 109 1.83 -14.50 0.39
N GLU A 110 2.35 -15.72 0.33
CA GLU A 110 3.75 -16.02 0.68
C GLU A 110 4.78 -15.34 -0.24
N ASP A 111 4.37 -14.90 -1.43
CA ASP A 111 5.24 -14.21 -2.37
C ASP A 111 5.13 -12.68 -2.27
N ALA A 112 4.32 -12.17 -1.35
CA ALA A 112 4.18 -10.74 -1.15
C ALA A 112 5.51 -10.11 -0.77
N GLN A 113 5.76 -8.94 -1.35
CA GLN A 113 6.91 -8.10 -1.05
C GLN A 113 6.45 -6.81 -0.39
N PRO A 114 7.32 -6.16 0.40
CA PRO A 114 6.96 -4.90 1.05
C PRO A 114 6.37 -3.88 0.08
N GLY A 115 5.21 -3.34 0.43
CA GLY A 115 4.45 -2.44 -0.43
C GLY A 115 3.31 -3.10 -1.20
N ASP A 116 3.34 -4.42 -1.39
CA ASP A 116 2.22 -5.14 -2.00
C ASP A 116 0.99 -5.11 -1.09
N LEU A 117 -0.18 -5.34 -1.67
CA LEU A 117 -1.45 -5.36 -0.93
C LEU A 117 -1.89 -6.80 -0.69
N ILE A 118 -2.27 -7.10 0.54
CA ILE A 118 -2.83 -8.41 0.91
C ILE A 118 -4.31 -8.22 1.23
N PHE A 119 -5.13 -9.14 0.75
CA PHE A 119 -6.58 -9.09 0.90
C PHE A 119 -7.09 -10.20 1.80
N TYR A 120 -8.04 -9.84 2.65
CA TYR A 120 -8.72 -10.77 3.54
C TYR A 120 -10.14 -10.97 3.08
N ALA A 121 -10.58 -12.23 3.06
CA ALA A 121 -11.93 -12.59 2.69
C ALA A 121 -12.54 -13.52 3.73
N LYS A 122 -13.85 -13.44 3.84
CA LYS A 122 -14.66 -14.31 4.70
C LYS A 122 -16.03 -14.49 4.09
N ASP A 123 -16.53 -15.71 4.10
CA ASP A 123 -17.85 -16.03 3.56
C ASP A 123 -18.07 -15.53 2.12
N GLY A 124 -17.03 -15.61 1.28
CA GLY A 124 -17.10 -15.18 -0.10
C GLY A 124 -16.87 -13.69 -0.35
N TYR A 125 -16.56 -12.91 0.69
CA TYR A 125 -16.34 -11.47 0.57
C TYR A 125 -14.94 -11.06 0.91
N VAL A 126 -14.33 -10.23 0.06
CA VAL A 126 -13.14 -9.47 0.43
C VAL A 126 -13.60 -8.31 1.29
N HIS A 127 -13.23 -8.34 2.56
CA HIS A 127 -13.70 -7.35 3.52
C HIS A 127 -12.60 -6.42 4.04
N HIS A 128 -11.33 -6.71 3.73
CA HIS A 128 -10.21 -5.94 4.27
C HIS A 128 -9.02 -5.98 3.35
N VAL A 129 -8.21 -4.94 3.38
CA VAL A 129 -6.95 -4.83 2.65
C VAL A 129 -5.89 -4.26 3.57
N VAL A 130 -4.68 -4.79 3.48
CA VAL A 130 -3.52 -4.32 4.24
C VAL A 130 -2.33 -4.11 3.32
N MET A 131 -1.44 -3.20 3.68
CA MET A 131 -0.15 -3.04 3.01
C MET A 131 0.86 -3.95 3.70
N TYR A 132 1.51 -4.82 2.93
CA TYR A 132 2.54 -5.70 3.47
C TYR A 132 3.80 -4.89 3.76
N ALA A 133 4.37 -5.06 4.95
CA ALA A 133 5.57 -4.33 5.38
C ALA A 133 6.81 -5.23 5.49
N GLY A 134 6.70 -6.50 5.09
CA GLY A 134 7.79 -7.47 5.22
C GLY A 134 7.77 -8.21 6.56
N ASP A 135 8.40 -9.37 6.58
CA ASP A 135 8.55 -10.20 7.79
C ASP A 135 7.21 -10.51 8.50
N GLY A 136 6.15 -10.68 7.72
CA GLY A 136 4.82 -10.99 8.26
C GLY A 136 4.08 -9.78 8.85
N LYS A 137 4.63 -8.58 8.74
CA LYS A 137 4.04 -7.35 9.28
C LYS A 137 3.21 -6.62 8.25
N THR A 138 2.28 -5.79 8.75
CA THR A 138 1.43 -4.95 7.93
C THR A 138 1.45 -3.50 8.41
N ILE A 139 1.07 -2.58 7.53
CA ILE A 139 0.61 -1.24 7.90
C ILE A 139 -0.81 -1.13 7.36
N GLU A 140 -1.77 -0.81 8.21
CA GLU A 140 -3.17 -0.91 7.84
C GLU A 140 -4.06 0.01 8.65
N ALA A 141 -5.14 0.48 8.05
CA ALA A 141 -6.26 1.06 8.79
C ALA A 141 -7.16 -0.10 9.21
N ALA A 142 -7.07 -0.50 10.48
CA ALA A 142 -7.62 -1.75 10.96
C ALA A 142 -9.11 -1.70 11.25
N ASN A 143 -9.51 -0.84 12.18
CA ASN A 143 -10.89 -0.65 12.61
C ASN A 143 -10.99 0.63 13.44
N GLU A 144 -12.22 0.97 13.84
CA GLU A 144 -12.48 2.21 14.59
C GLU A 144 -11.82 2.26 15.98
N ASP A 145 -11.61 1.10 16.60
CA ASP A 145 -10.97 1.04 17.91
C ASP A 145 -9.45 1.19 17.84
N GLN A 146 -8.84 0.63 16.80
CA GLN A 146 -7.38 0.58 16.68
C GLN A 146 -6.81 1.71 15.82
N GLY A 147 -7.57 2.19 14.84
CA GLY A 147 -7.08 3.17 13.88
C GLY A 147 -6.08 2.56 12.90
N ILE A 148 -5.15 3.40 12.45
CA ILE A 148 -4.04 2.97 11.57
C ILE A 148 -2.95 2.37 12.47
N ILE A 149 -2.56 1.14 12.16
CA ILE A 149 -1.64 0.36 12.99
C ILE A 149 -0.55 -0.32 12.17
N SER A 150 0.49 -0.75 12.86
CA SER A 150 1.28 -1.88 12.41
C SER A 150 0.66 -3.15 12.96
N GLY A 151 0.36 -4.08 12.07
CA GLY A 151 -0.21 -5.36 12.44
C GLY A 151 0.65 -6.53 11.99
N THR A 152 0.05 -7.69 12.05
CA THR A 152 0.61 -8.95 11.54
C THR A 152 -0.37 -9.53 10.54
N VAL A 153 0.13 -10.14 9.47
CA VAL A 153 -0.73 -10.78 8.48
C VAL A 153 -1.60 -11.83 9.16
N TYR A 154 -2.92 -11.70 9.00
CA TYR A 154 -3.88 -12.66 9.52
C TYR A 154 -4.10 -13.79 8.50
N ILE A 155 -3.29 -14.82 8.60
CA ILE A 155 -3.25 -15.93 7.63
C ILE A 155 -4.61 -16.60 7.42
N PRO A 156 -5.46 -16.86 8.45
CA PRO A 156 -6.72 -17.56 8.23
C PRO A 156 -7.67 -16.92 7.22
N GLU A 157 -7.58 -15.61 7.00
CA GLU A 157 -8.45 -14.90 6.06
C GLU A 157 -7.70 -14.33 4.86
N ALA A 158 -6.37 -14.43 4.83
CA ALA A 158 -5.56 -13.93 3.71
C ALA A 158 -5.74 -14.83 2.49
N VAL A 159 -6.29 -14.27 1.41
CA VAL A 159 -6.63 -15.04 0.21
C VAL A 159 -5.60 -14.91 -0.90
N TRP A 160 -5.13 -13.70 -1.18
CA TRP A 160 -4.04 -13.43 -2.13
C TRP A 160 -3.48 -12.04 -1.88
N ALA A 161 -2.37 -11.74 -2.55
CA ALA A 161 -1.84 -10.38 -2.65
C ALA A 161 -1.96 -9.88 -4.09
N THR A 162 -1.92 -8.56 -4.27
CA THR A 162 -1.76 -7.97 -5.58
C THR A 162 -0.49 -7.13 -5.63
N ARG A 163 0.19 -7.22 -6.78
CA ARG A 163 1.38 -6.42 -7.07
C ARG A 163 1.06 -5.39 -8.12
N ILE A 164 1.22 -4.15 -7.76
CA ILE A 164 1.04 -2.99 -8.64
C ILE A 164 2.42 -2.39 -8.93
N LEU A 165 3.33 -2.43 -7.96
CA LEU A 165 4.72 -1.97 -8.13
C LEU A 165 5.48 -3.01 -8.93
N GLU A 166 5.83 -2.67 -10.16
CA GLU A 166 6.52 -3.58 -11.09
C GLU A 166 7.98 -3.81 -10.69
N GLU A 167 8.50 -5.00 -11.04
CA GLU A 167 9.91 -5.32 -10.81
C GLU A 167 10.86 -4.33 -11.49
N ASN A 168 10.43 -3.84 -12.63
CA ASN A 168 11.23 -2.93 -13.45
C ASN A 168 10.94 -1.46 -13.18
N TYR A 169 10.20 -1.14 -12.11
CA TYR A 169 9.97 0.24 -11.75
C TYR A 169 11.33 0.91 -11.55
N ASN A 170 11.63 1.89 -12.37
CA ASN A 170 12.83 2.70 -12.22
C ASN A 170 12.41 4.12 -11.87
N LEU A 171 13.16 4.73 -10.98
CA LEU A 171 12.88 6.08 -10.51
C LEU A 171 13.22 7.14 -11.56
N GLU A 172 13.88 6.73 -12.64
CA GLU A 172 14.33 7.62 -13.71
C GLU A 172 13.36 7.67 -14.90
N GLY A 173 12.09 7.87 -14.62
CA GLY A 173 11.12 8.18 -15.66
C GLY A 173 10.21 7.06 -16.12
N THR A 174 9.97 6.08 -15.28
CA THR A 174 8.93 5.09 -15.58
C THR A 174 7.57 5.78 -15.61
N ASP A 175 6.79 5.52 -16.64
CA ASP A 175 5.45 6.05 -16.74
C ASP A 175 4.52 5.23 -15.85
N VAL A 176 4.08 5.83 -14.76
CA VAL A 176 3.14 5.19 -13.83
C VAL A 176 1.78 4.90 -14.46
N ASN A 177 1.41 5.64 -15.51
CA ASN A 177 0.15 5.37 -16.20
C ASN A 177 0.25 4.08 -17.01
N GLU A 178 1.41 3.79 -17.59
CA GLU A 178 1.64 2.53 -18.27
C GLU A 178 1.58 1.36 -17.28
N GLN A 179 2.16 1.52 -16.11
CA GLN A 179 2.10 0.50 -15.08
C GLN A 179 0.68 0.27 -14.57
N ASN A 180 -0.09 1.33 -14.39
CA ASN A 180 -1.49 1.20 -14.02
C ASN A 180 -2.31 0.49 -15.09
N ALA A 181 -2.08 0.79 -16.37
CA ALA A 181 -2.74 0.10 -17.47
C ALA A 181 -2.39 -1.39 -17.48
N THR A 182 -1.14 -1.73 -17.23
CA THR A 182 -0.69 -3.13 -17.11
C THR A 182 -1.37 -3.83 -15.96
N ALA A 183 -1.48 -3.16 -14.81
CA ALA A 183 -2.14 -3.70 -13.64
C ALA A 183 -3.63 -3.98 -13.90
N GLU A 184 -4.32 -3.08 -14.58
CA GLU A 184 -5.71 -3.28 -14.99
C GLU A 184 -5.85 -4.49 -15.91
N GLN A 185 -4.95 -4.66 -16.85
CA GLN A 185 -4.96 -5.81 -17.75
C GLN A 185 -4.80 -7.13 -17.00
N TYR A 186 -3.91 -7.18 -16.03
CA TYR A 186 -3.72 -8.36 -15.21
C TYR A 186 -4.88 -8.58 -14.25
N GLY A 187 -5.52 -7.54 -13.80
CA GLY A 187 -6.70 -7.62 -12.94
C GLY A 187 -7.80 -8.48 -13.55
N ASP A 188 -8.04 -8.34 -14.86
CA ASP A 188 -9.04 -9.13 -15.57
C ASP A 188 -8.71 -10.62 -15.62
N SER A 189 -7.45 -10.99 -15.53
CA SER A 189 -7.02 -12.39 -15.66
C SER A 189 -7.19 -13.21 -14.39
N ILE A 190 -7.53 -12.63 -13.26
CA ILE A 190 -7.65 -13.31 -11.98
C ILE A 190 -9.09 -13.62 -11.56
N GLY A 191 -10.00 -13.63 -12.53
CA GLY A 191 -11.42 -13.85 -12.29
C GLY A 191 -11.76 -15.19 -11.64
N GLU A 192 -10.92 -16.19 -11.75
CA GLU A 192 -11.11 -17.50 -11.09
C GLU A 192 -11.14 -17.42 -9.56
N TYR A 193 -10.66 -16.30 -9.03
CA TYR A 193 -10.67 -16.03 -7.61
C TYR A 193 -11.74 -15.01 -7.23
N THR A 194 -12.66 -14.75 -8.15
CA THR A 194 -13.78 -13.88 -7.88
C THR A 194 -14.58 -14.43 -6.71
N ILE A 195 -14.80 -13.60 -5.74
CA ILE A 195 -15.60 -13.93 -4.59
C ILE A 195 -17.03 -13.55 -4.92
N ASP A 196 -17.94 -14.52 -4.88
CA ASP A 196 -19.36 -14.27 -5.12
C ASP A 196 -19.96 -13.60 -3.87
N TYR A 197 -20.57 -12.48 -4.09
CA TYR A 197 -21.20 -11.69 -3.04
C TYR A 197 -22.70 -11.84 -3.04
#